data_eeee5ed983fb8b7c3526f57a3c56f562
#
_entry.id   eeee5ed983fb8b7c3526f57a3c56f562
#
_cell.length_a   1.000
_cell.length_b   1.000
_cell.length_c   1.000
_cell.angle_alpha   90.00
_cell.angle_beta   90.00
_cell.angle_gamma   90.00
#
_symmetry.space_group_name_H-M   'P 1'
#
loop_
_entity.id
_entity.type
_entity.pdbx_description
1 polymer ?
#
loop_
_entity_poly.entity_id
_entity_poly.type
_entity_poly.pdbx_seq_one_letter_code
_entity_poly.pdbx_strand_id
1 'polypeptide(L)'
;MAKPLIILDAGHNEKVGGKRSPDGTLKEWEFNNDMQIRIQKRLLELGFDVYLTNPSPAGKDEIGLAKRAQLANSYWSSKGKPNAVFVSLHANAYGEWTTANGVEVFHAKNASAKSKNYASVMCKHIHAALKKLRSDSVNRGVKSENFTVIYKANMPSILVEYAFYTNKKDLEILKKNRAELCEATVKALCESFGITYKAPAAAKPVTQPATQTSFMVKIIYAGSEGLNIRQDANASSKVVGVVKKDQVFTIVEQKNGFGKLKSGAGWISLNAKYVKKL
;
A
#
# COMPACT_ATOMS: atom_id res chain seq x y z
N MET A 1 15.72 4.76 -23.17
CA MET A 1 16.34 4.35 -21.88
C MET A 1 15.44 3.34 -21.19
N ALA A 2 16.00 2.32 -20.56
CA ALA A 2 15.21 1.37 -19.78
C ALA A 2 14.52 2.10 -18.61
N LYS A 3 13.26 1.71 -18.32
CA LYS A 3 12.52 2.26 -17.19
C LYS A 3 13.20 1.89 -15.86
N PRO A 4 13.31 2.81 -14.90
CA PRO A 4 13.80 2.47 -13.58
C PRO A 4 12.82 1.50 -12.90
N LEU A 5 13.37 0.55 -12.15
CA LEU A 5 12.59 -0.47 -11.45
C LEU A 5 12.51 -0.14 -9.96
N ILE A 6 11.31 -0.04 -9.44
CA ILE A 6 11.05 0.05 -8.00
C ILE A 6 10.51 -1.28 -7.51
N ILE A 7 11.17 -1.88 -6.53
CA ILE A 7 10.71 -3.10 -5.88
C ILE A 7 10.16 -2.71 -4.51
N LEU A 8 8.86 -2.89 -4.33
CA LEU A 8 8.17 -2.59 -3.08
C LEU A 8 7.97 -3.87 -2.27
N ASP A 9 8.20 -3.77 -0.98
CA ASP A 9 8.02 -4.85 -0.02
C ASP A 9 7.13 -4.35 1.13
N ALA A 10 5.88 -4.78 1.17
CA ALA A 10 5.01 -4.50 2.31
C ALA A 10 5.40 -5.39 3.49
N GLY A 11 5.88 -4.78 4.57
CA GLY A 11 6.23 -5.50 5.79
C GLY A 11 5.04 -6.23 6.39
N HIS A 12 5.30 -7.40 6.93
CA HIS A 12 4.35 -8.28 7.62
C HIS A 12 3.19 -8.80 6.76
N ASN A 13 2.58 -9.88 7.25
CA ASN A 13 1.36 -10.46 6.74
C ASN A 13 0.30 -10.50 7.85
N GLU A 14 -0.94 -10.77 7.51
CA GLU A 14 -2.06 -10.70 8.45
C GLU A 14 -1.91 -11.58 9.69
N LYS A 15 -1.33 -12.77 9.52
CA LYS A 15 -1.19 -13.73 10.62
C LYS A 15 0.00 -13.46 11.56
N VAL A 16 0.75 -12.38 11.31
CA VAL A 16 1.81 -11.95 12.24
C VAL A 16 1.20 -11.29 13.46
N GLY A 17 1.36 -11.90 14.62
CA GLY A 17 0.89 -11.36 15.89
C GLY A 17 1.63 -10.10 16.34
N GLY A 18 0.98 -9.26 17.14
CA GLY A 18 1.60 -8.13 17.84
C GLY A 18 1.94 -6.89 17.02
N LYS A 19 1.82 -6.93 15.69
CA LYS A 19 2.13 -5.80 14.79
C LYS A 19 0.90 -4.92 14.57
N ARG A 20 0.48 -4.23 15.64
CA ARG A 20 -0.73 -3.38 15.67
C ARG A 20 -0.61 -2.28 16.71
N SER A 21 -1.39 -1.21 16.53
CA SER A 21 -1.52 -0.16 17.55
C SER A 21 -2.08 -0.72 18.87
N PRO A 22 -1.75 -0.11 20.02
CA PRO A 22 -2.23 -0.57 21.33
C PRO A 22 -3.76 -0.66 21.44
N ASP A 23 -4.47 0.25 20.77
CA ASP A 23 -5.94 0.26 20.69
C ASP A 23 -6.51 -0.72 19.63
N GLY A 24 -5.65 -1.42 18.89
CA GLY A 24 -6.03 -2.38 17.84
C GLY A 24 -6.63 -1.76 16.58
N THR A 25 -6.70 -0.42 16.47
CA THR A 25 -7.37 0.26 15.35
C THR A 25 -6.54 0.31 14.06
N LEU A 26 -5.24 0.02 14.13
CA LEU A 26 -4.35 -0.12 12.98
C LEU A 26 -3.53 -1.39 13.12
N LYS A 27 -3.55 -2.22 12.09
CA LYS A 27 -2.63 -3.34 11.91
C LYS A 27 -1.55 -2.91 10.92
N GLU A 28 -0.29 -3.14 11.26
CA GLU A 28 0.85 -2.66 10.46
C GLU A 28 0.83 -3.23 9.04
N TRP A 29 0.53 -4.52 8.86
CA TRP A 29 0.44 -5.13 7.54
C TRP A 29 -0.62 -4.49 6.63
N GLU A 30 -1.76 -4.04 7.19
CA GLU A 30 -2.81 -3.35 6.43
C GLU A 30 -2.32 -1.98 5.91
N PHE A 31 -1.62 -1.25 6.76
CA PHE A 31 -1.01 0.02 6.38
C PHE A 31 0.05 -0.20 5.29
N ASN A 32 0.98 -1.12 5.51
CA ASN A 32 2.07 -1.40 4.58
C ASN A 32 1.55 -1.86 3.21
N ASN A 33 0.52 -2.73 3.20
CA ASN A 33 -0.12 -3.20 1.97
C ASN A 33 -0.87 -2.08 1.23
N ASP A 34 -1.63 -1.24 1.93
CA ASP A 34 -2.32 -0.10 1.30
C ASP A 34 -1.30 0.89 0.72
N MET A 35 -0.21 1.16 1.44
CA MET A 35 0.86 2.02 0.95
C MET A 35 1.51 1.47 -0.32
N GLN A 36 1.87 0.17 -0.35
CA GLN A 36 2.49 -0.41 -1.57
C GLN A 36 1.56 -0.33 -2.79
N ILE A 37 0.26 -0.56 -2.63
CA ILE A 37 -0.72 -0.50 -3.72
C ILE A 37 -0.85 0.95 -4.25
N ARG A 38 -0.95 1.93 -3.35
CA ARG A 38 -1.00 3.35 -3.73
C ARG A 38 0.27 3.80 -4.44
N ILE A 39 1.43 3.49 -3.88
CA ILE A 39 2.73 3.84 -4.44
C ILE A 39 2.92 3.17 -5.80
N GLN A 40 2.62 1.88 -5.93
CA GLN A 40 2.68 1.16 -7.20
C GLN A 40 1.86 1.87 -8.29
N LYS A 41 0.59 2.18 -7.99
CA LYS A 41 -0.29 2.88 -8.95
C LYS A 41 0.33 4.18 -9.42
N ARG A 42 0.80 5.01 -8.50
CA ARG A 42 1.40 6.32 -8.83
C ARG A 42 2.70 6.20 -9.62
N LEU A 43 3.56 5.25 -9.28
CA LEU A 43 4.82 5.02 -9.99
C LEU A 43 4.60 4.53 -11.42
N LEU A 44 3.63 3.64 -11.64
CA LEU A 44 3.26 3.18 -12.99
C LEU A 44 2.75 4.34 -13.87
N GLU A 45 1.95 5.27 -13.31
CA GLU A 45 1.51 6.49 -13.99
C GLU A 45 2.68 7.41 -14.39
N LEU A 46 3.76 7.37 -13.64
CA LEU A 46 4.98 8.17 -13.87
C LEU A 46 6.04 7.45 -14.72
N GLY A 47 5.72 6.25 -15.21
CA GLY A 47 6.56 5.52 -16.14
C GLY A 47 7.64 4.63 -15.51
N PHE A 48 7.59 4.38 -14.22
CA PHE A 48 8.42 3.36 -13.57
C PHE A 48 7.93 1.95 -13.86
N ASP A 49 8.83 0.97 -13.83
CA ASP A 49 8.47 -0.43 -13.63
C ASP A 49 8.37 -0.72 -12.13
N VAL A 50 7.39 -1.52 -11.71
CA VAL A 50 7.17 -1.83 -10.29
C VAL A 50 6.97 -3.32 -10.08
N TYR A 51 7.65 -3.88 -9.09
CA TYR A 51 7.46 -5.26 -8.63
C TYR A 51 7.12 -5.28 -7.14
N LEU A 52 6.20 -6.15 -6.73
CA LEU A 52 5.80 -6.35 -5.34
C LEU A 52 6.31 -7.71 -4.85
N THR A 53 7.08 -7.74 -3.76
CA THR A 53 7.55 -9.00 -3.15
C THR A 53 6.46 -9.66 -2.32
N ASN A 54 5.52 -8.86 -1.81
CA ASN A 54 4.42 -9.30 -0.97
C ASN A 54 3.07 -8.71 -1.45
N PRO A 55 2.53 -9.16 -2.60
CA PRO A 55 1.37 -8.52 -3.23
C PRO A 55 0.03 -8.84 -2.57
N SER A 56 -0.03 -9.85 -1.69
CA SER A 56 -1.28 -10.33 -1.09
C SER A 56 -1.06 -10.84 0.34
N PRO A 57 -0.82 -9.96 1.31
CA PRO A 57 -0.50 -10.35 2.69
C PRO A 57 -1.73 -10.82 3.50
N ALA A 58 -2.95 -10.51 3.05
CA ALA A 58 -4.19 -10.89 3.74
C ALA A 58 -4.39 -12.41 3.77
N GLY A 59 -4.74 -12.94 4.94
CA GLY A 59 -4.96 -14.38 5.17
C GLY A 59 -3.70 -15.24 5.05
N LYS A 60 -2.50 -14.64 4.99
CA LYS A 60 -1.23 -15.34 4.77
C LYS A 60 -0.35 -15.36 6.01
N ASP A 61 0.43 -16.43 6.09
CA ASP A 61 1.58 -16.51 7.00
C ASP A 61 2.70 -15.59 6.53
N GLU A 62 3.62 -15.24 7.43
CA GLU A 62 4.75 -14.36 7.10
C GLU A 62 5.62 -14.97 5.99
N ILE A 63 5.90 -14.19 4.97
CA ILE A 63 6.95 -14.51 4.01
C ILE A 63 8.28 -14.20 4.69
N GLY A 64 9.11 -15.21 4.90
CA GLY A 64 10.42 -15.04 5.57
C GLY A 64 11.26 -13.93 4.95
N LEU A 65 11.92 -13.13 5.79
CA LEU A 65 12.65 -11.93 5.36
C LEU A 65 13.68 -12.21 4.25
N ALA A 66 14.42 -13.33 4.36
CA ALA A 66 15.36 -13.75 3.33
C ALA A 66 14.66 -14.11 2.00
N LYS A 67 13.46 -14.68 2.07
CA LYS A 67 12.66 -15.01 0.88
C LYS A 67 12.19 -13.76 0.16
N ARG A 68 11.80 -12.70 0.86
CA ARG A 68 11.43 -11.41 0.27
C ARG A 68 12.59 -10.80 -0.51
N ALA A 69 13.80 -10.78 0.08
CA ALA A 69 15.02 -10.34 -0.60
C ALA A 69 15.36 -11.22 -1.81
N GLN A 70 15.20 -12.55 -1.69
CA GLN A 70 15.40 -13.49 -2.80
C GLN A 70 14.44 -13.21 -3.97
N LEU A 71 13.16 -12.96 -3.70
CA LEU A 71 12.18 -12.61 -4.74
C LEU A 71 12.59 -11.33 -5.48
N ALA A 72 13.00 -10.30 -4.72
CA ALA A 72 13.51 -9.06 -5.29
C ALA A 72 14.73 -9.28 -6.18
N ASN A 73 15.73 -10.03 -5.70
CA ASN A 73 16.96 -10.34 -6.42
C ASN A 73 16.71 -11.12 -7.70
N SER A 74 15.84 -12.14 -7.65
CA SER A 74 15.46 -12.96 -8.81
C SER A 74 14.75 -12.12 -9.87
N TYR A 75 13.78 -11.29 -9.46
CA TYR A 75 13.07 -10.42 -10.39
C TYR A 75 14.00 -9.39 -11.03
N TRP A 76 14.84 -8.70 -10.24
CA TRP A 76 15.81 -7.75 -10.74
C TRP A 76 16.78 -8.37 -11.75
N SER A 77 17.29 -9.58 -11.44
CA SER A 77 18.17 -10.34 -12.36
C SER A 77 17.47 -10.72 -13.65
N SER A 78 16.21 -11.19 -13.59
CA SER A 78 15.42 -11.56 -14.78
C SER A 78 15.14 -10.37 -15.71
N LYS A 79 15.21 -9.14 -15.19
CA LYS A 79 15.06 -7.89 -15.96
C LYS A 79 16.40 -7.34 -16.50
N GLY A 80 17.49 -8.07 -16.38
CA GLY A 80 18.82 -7.60 -16.82
C GLY A 80 19.45 -6.57 -15.89
N LYS A 81 19.07 -6.56 -14.62
CA LYS A 81 19.63 -5.68 -13.58
C LYS A 81 19.52 -4.20 -13.90
N PRO A 82 18.33 -3.66 -14.21
CA PRO A 82 18.15 -2.24 -14.49
C PRO A 82 18.52 -1.36 -13.30
N ASN A 83 18.58 -0.04 -13.49
CA ASN A 83 18.66 0.90 -12.38
C ASN A 83 17.43 0.73 -11.48
N ALA A 84 17.64 0.35 -10.23
CA ALA A 84 16.57 -0.07 -9.33
C ALA A 84 16.80 0.35 -7.87
N VAL A 85 15.73 0.32 -7.08
CA VAL A 85 15.78 0.35 -5.61
C VAL A 85 14.76 -0.63 -5.03
N PHE A 86 15.15 -1.32 -3.97
CA PHE A 86 14.25 -2.08 -3.10
C PHE A 86 13.83 -1.20 -1.93
N VAL A 87 12.52 -1.08 -1.70
CA VAL A 87 11.94 -0.27 -0.62
C VAL A 87 11.01 -1.12 0.22
N SER A 88 11.42 -1.43 1.45
CA SER A 88 10.58 -2.10 2.44
C SER A 88 9.79 -1.07 3.22
N LEU A 89 8.48 -1.25 3.31
CA LEU A 89 7.51 -0.29 3.85
C LEU A 89 7.01 -0.78 5.20
N HIS A 90 7.17 0.03 6.25
CA HIS A 90 6.81 -0.27 7.62
C HIS A 90 6.21 0.95 8.33
N ALA A 91 5.50 0.69 9.43
CA ALA A 91 5.14 1.69 10.43
C ALA A 91 5.75 1.30 11.77
N ASN A 92 6.36 2.28 12.44
CA ASN A 92 7.19 2.09 13.62
C ASN A 92 6.39 1.86 14.91
N ALA A 93 7.07 1.26 15.87
CA ALA A 93 6.56 1.08 17.23
C ALA A 93 7.65 1.22 18.27
N TYR A 94 7.28 1.70 19.45
CA TYR A 94 8.14 1.72 20.63
C TYR A 94 7.30 1.63 21.90
N GLY A 95 7.41 0.51 22.61
CA GLY A 95 6.59 0.25 23.79
C GLY A 95 5.10 0.12 23.46
N GLU A 96 4.24 0.34 24.44
CA GLU A 96 2.78 0.32 24.27
C GLU A 96 2.31 1.69 23.74
N TRP A 97 2.18 2.72 24.62
CA TRP A 97 1.98 4.10 24.19
C TRP A 97 3.23 4.93 24.43
N THR A 98 3.66 5.72 23.45
CA THR A 98 4.92 6.45 23.50
C THR A 98 4.80 7.90 23.04
N THR A 99 5.77 8.72 23.45
CA THR A 99 5.99 10.07 22.90
C THR A 99 6.89 10.04 21.66
N ALA A 100 7.60 8.93 21.39
CA ALA A 100 8.38 8.77 20.17
C ALA A 100 7.49 8.97 18.94
N ASN A 101 7.96 9.74 17.94
CA ASN A 101 7.20 10.10 16.77
C ASN A 101 8.09 10.41 15.57
N GLY A 102 7.47 10.50 14.40
CA GLY A 102 8.12 10.93 13.18
C GLY A 102 8.74 9.78 12.37
N VAL A 103 9.47 10.12 11.31
CA VAL A 103 10.02 9.20 10.32
C VAL A 103 11.46 8.86 10.60
N GLU A 104 11.83 7.61 10.32
CA GLU A 104 13.23 7.17 10.16
C GLU A 104 13.36 6.23 8.97
N VAL A 105 14.51 6.27 8.30
CA VAL A 105 14.78 5.42 7.14
C VAL A 105 16.09 4.70 7.34
N PHE A 106 16.08 3.40 7.07
CA PHE A 106 17.23 2.54 7.29
C PHE A 106 17.89 2.13 5.98
N HIS A 107 19.19 1.99 6.00
CA HIS A 107 20.00 1.26 5.01
C HIS A 107 20.87 0.21 5.71
N ALA A 108 21.38 -0.79 5.00
CA ALA A 108 22.30 -1.76 5.57
C ALA A 108 23.64 -1.11 5.98
N LYS A 109 24.36 -1.67 6.95
CA LYS A 109 25.64 -1.13 7.42
C LYS A 109 26.68 -1.02 6.31
N ASN A 110 26.68 -2.00 5.38
CA ASN A 110 27.55 -2.03 4.20
C ASN A 110 26.89 -1.44 2.93
N ALA A 111 25.86 -0.60 3.09
CA ALA A 111 25.10 -0.09 1.98
C ALA A 111 25.91 0.77 1.01
N SER A 112 25.55 0.68 -0.28
CA SER A 112 26.11 1.52 -1.33
C SER A 112 25.80 3.00 -1.11
N ALA A 113 26.58 3.90 -1.73
CA ALA A 113 26.31 5.33 -1.71
C ALA A 113 24.89 5.65 -2.25
N LYS A 114 24.39 4.87 -3.24
CA LYS A 114 23.02 5.01 -3.75
C LYS A 114 21.96 4.71 -2.68
N SER A 115 22.12 3.63 -1.92
CA SER A 115 21.19 3.32 -0.81
C SER A 115 21.14 4.44 0.22
N LYS A 116 22.29 4.96 0.62
CA LYS A 116 22.41 6.07 1.58
C LYS A 116 21.71 7.34 1.06
N ASN A 117 21.93 7.66 -0.23
CA ASN A 117 21.27 8.79 -0.86
C ASN A 117 19.75 8.61 -0.94
N TYR A 118 19.29 7.42 -1.36
CA TYR A 118 17.85 7.11 -1.42
C TYR A 118 17.18 7.20 -0.05
N ALA A 119 17.85 6.72 1.00
CA ALA A 119 17.36 6.84 2.37
C ALA A 119 17.25 8.32 2.81
N SER A 120 18.24 9.15 2.48
CA SER A 120 18.25 10.58 2.81
C SER A 120 17.12 11.32 2.11
N VAL A 121 16.97 11.12 0.81
CA VAL A 121 15.91 11.75 0.00
C VAL A 121 14.53 11.29 0.48
N MET A 122 14.35 10.00 0.77
CA MET A 122 13.11 9.45 1.28
C MET A 122 12.73 10.06 2.63
N CYS A 123 13.67 10.09 3.57
CA CYS A 123 13.46 10.66 4.90
C CYS A 123 13.07 12.15 4.83
N LYS A 124 13.76 12.93 3.99
CA LYS A 124 13.49 14.36 3.74
C LYS A 124 12.03 14.57 3.29
N HIS A 125 11.57 13.83 2.27
CA HIS A 125 10.24 14.03 1.72
C HIS A 125 9.12 13.58 2.66
N ILE A 126 9.28 12.45 3.34
CA ILE A 126 8.29 11.95 4.29
C ILE A 126 8.21 12.89 5.50
N HIS A 127 9.35 13.32 6.05
CA HIS A 127 9.36 14.29 7.14
C HIS A 127 8.67 15.59 6.75
N ALA A 128 8.92 16.11 5.55
CA ALA A 128 8.25 17.33 5.06
C ALA A 128 6.72 17.17 4.97
N ALA A 129 6.23 15.98 4.61
CA ALA A 129 4.80 15.67 4.63
C ALA A 129 4.25 15.58 6.06
N LEU A 130 4.94 14.85 6.94
CA LEU A 130 4.55 14.73 8.34
C LEU A 130 4.52 16.09 9.05
N LYS A 131 5.52 16.96 8.78
CA LYS A 131 5.62 18.29 9.38
C LYS A 131 4.44 19.19 9.02
N LYS A 132 3.84 19.01 7.84
CA LYS A 132 2.61 19.71 7.42
C LYS A 132 1.37 19.20 8.16
N LEU A 133 1.35 17.92 8.53
CA LEU A 133 0.22 17.27 9.20
C LEU A 133 0.28 17.44 10.72
N ARG A 134 1.50 17.54 11.27
CA ARG A 134 1.74 17.83 12.67
C ARG A 134 3.07 18.58 12.86
N SER A 135 3.00 19.76 13.42
CA SER A 135 4.13 20.69 13.56
C SER A 135 5.25 20.16 14.47
N ASP A 136 4.96 19.25 15.40
CA ASP A 136 5.91 18.61 16.32
C ASP A 136 6.48 17.27 15.80
N SER A 137 6.27 16.95 14.51
CA SER A 137 6.85 15.74 13.91
C SER A 137 8.38 15.82 13.86
N VAL A 138 9.03 14.71 14.27
CA VAL A 138 10.49 14.60 14.36
C VAL A 138 11.04 13.95 13.08
N ASN A 139 12.10 14.57 12.53
CA ASN A 139 12.99 13.89 11.59
C ASN A 139 14.00 13.06 12.42
N ARG A 140 13.77 11.76 12.51
CA ARG A 140 14.66 10.84 13.25
C ARG A 140 15.88 10.45 12.42
N GLY A 141 15.91 10.88 11.16
CA GLY A 141 17.06 10.76 10.28
C GLY A 141 17.20 9.40 9.61
N VAL A 142 18.34 9.26 8.94
CA VAL A 142 18.77 8.03 8.31
C VAL A 142 19.60 7.22 9.31
N LYS A 143 19.33 5.93 9.39
CA LYS A 143 19.98 4.98 10.28
C LYS A 143 20.60 3.82 9.51
N SER A 144 21.54 3.15 10.16
CA SER A 144 22.28 2.04 9.57
C SER A 144 22.03 0.79 10.40
N GLU A 145 21.34 -0.21 9.83
CA GLU A 145 21.04 -1.47 10.49
C GLU A 145 20.90 -2.63 9.48
N ASN A 146 21.38 -3.82 9.83
CA ASN A 146 21.36 -4.99 8.97
C ASN A 146 20.03 -5.75 9.06
N PHE A 147 18.90 -5.06 8.81
CA PHE A 147 17.65 -5.76 8.62
C PHE A 147 17.75 -6.70 7.40
N THR A 148 17.38 -7.96 7.59
CA THR A 148 17.61 -9.04 6.62
C THR A 148 17.13 -8.69 5.21
N VAL A 149 15.96 -8.05 5.08
CA VAL A 149 15.37 -7.71 3.77
C VAL A 149 16.23 -6.74 2.96
N ILE A 150 16.82 -5.72 3.62
CA ILE A 150 17.68 -4.74 2.96
C ILE A 150 19.14 -5.18 2.89
N TYR A 151 19.60 -5.97 3.87
CA TYR A 151 20.96 -6.50 3.87
C TYR A 151 21.20 -7.56 2.79
N LYS A 152 20.19 -8.40 2.50
CA LYS A 152 20.26 -9.46 1.48
C LYS A 152 19.81 -9.03 0.08
N ALA A 153 19.38 -7.79 -0.10
CA ALA A 153 19.03 -7.25 -1.41
C ALA A 153 20.32 -6.93 -2.22
N ASN A 154 20.38 -7.38 -3.48
CA ASN A 154 21.54 -7.19 -4.36
C ASN A 154 21.53 -5.83 -5.09
N MET A 155 20.40 -5.12 -5.10
CA MET A 155 20.26 -3.74 -5.59
C MET A 155 20.30 -2.75 -4.43
N PRO A 156 20.46 -1.44 -4.66
CA PRO A 156 20.27 -0.43 -3.62
C PRO A 156 18.97 -0.65 -2.87
N SER A 157 19.00 -0.58 -1.55
CA SER A 157 17.88 -0.99 -0.70
C SER A 157 17.74 -0.10 0.53
N ILE A 158 16.51 0.19 0.91
CA ILE A 158 16.13 0.96 2.09
C ILE A 158 14.90 0.35 2.77
N LEU A 159 14.75 0.62 4.08
CA LEU A 159 13.54 0.32 4.84
C LEU A 159 13.01 1.62 5.44
N VAL A 160 11.73 1.86 5.26
CA VAL A 160 11.06 3.09 5.67
C VAL A 160 10.13 2.81 6.84
N GLU A 161 10.36 3.51 7.95
CA GLU A 161 9.46 3.59 9.09
C GLU A 161 8.74 4.93 9.04
N TYR A 162 7.49 4.94 8.55
CA TYR A 162 6.77 6.16 8.23
C TYR A 162 6.47 7.04 9.45
N ALA A 163 5.99 6.44 10.52
CA ALA A 163 5.58 7.09 11.76
C ALA A 163 5.26 6.01 12.81
N PHE A 164 5.06 6.38 14.06
CA PHE A 164 4.84 5.43 15.15
C PHE A 164 3.35 5.13 15.38
N TYR A 165 2.91 3.89 15.09
CA TYR A 165 1.53 3.51 15.42
C TYR A 165 1.28 3.38 16.93
N THR A 166 2.33 3.44 17.75
CA THR A 166 2.25 3.54 19.21
C THR A 166 2.23 4.99 19.73
N ASN A 167 2.26 5.99 18.85
CA ASN A 167 2.03 7.40 19.19
C ASN A 167 0.65 7.83 18.70
N LYS A 168 -0.20 8.35 19.58
CA LYS A 168 -1.59 8.70 19.25
C LYS A 168 -1.74 9.66 18.06
N LYS A 169 -0.89 10.70 17.96
CA LYS A 169 -0.95 11.66 16.85
C LYS A 169 -0.43 11.04 15.54
N ASP A 170 0.64 10.27 15.57
CA ASP A 170 1.17 9.56 14.41
C ASP A 170 0.19 8.49 13.92
N LEU A 171 -0.46 7.76 14.83
CA LEU A 171 -1.49 6.78 14.52
C LEU A 171 -2.64 7.40 13.71
N GLU A 172 -3.10 8.58 14.09
CA GLU A 172 -4.14 9.29 13.33
C GLU A 172 -3.66 9.66 11.91
N ILE A 173 -2.39 10.05 11.75
CA ILE A 173 -1.80 10.32 10.43
C ILE A 173 -1.73 9.03 9.60
N LEU A 174 -1.23 7.92 10.17
CA LEU A 174 -1.16 6.62 9.49
C LEU A 174 -2.53 6.09 9.06
N LYS A 175 -3.59 6.45 9.78
CA LYS A 175 -4.97 6.08 9.45
C LYS A 175 -5.57 6.98 8.37
N LYS A 176 -5.37 8.30 8.44
CA LYS A 176 -6.15 9.30 7.68
C LYS A 176 -5.38 9.91 6.50
N ASN A 177 -4.05 9.93 6.54
CA ASN A 177 -3.20 10.70 5.61
C ASN A 177 -2.29 9.82 4.74
N ARG A 178 -2.75 8.63 4.39
CA ARG A 178 -1.98 7.69 3.54
C ARG A 178 -1.72 8.24 2.13
N ALA A 179 -2.60 9.08 1.62
CA ALA A 179 -2.42 9.72 0.31
C ALA A 179 -1.24 10.69 0.32
N GLU A 180 -1.12 11.52 1.35
CA GLU A 180 -0.02 12.47 1.52
C GLU A 180 1.32 11.74 1.72
N LEU A 181 1.34 10.67 2.51
CA LEU A 181 2.54 9.83 2.71
C LEU A 181 2.93 9.10 1.42
N CYS A 182 1.96 8.60 0.66
CA CYS A 182 2.19 8.02 -0.66
C CYS A 182 2.84 9.03 -1.61
N GLU A 183 2.27 10.22 -1.75
CA GLU A 183 2.83 11.24 -2.65
C GLU A 183 4.20 11.73 -2.19
N ALA A 184 4.49 11.78 -0.88
CA ALA A 184 5.82 12.05 -0.37
C ALA A 184 6.84 10.99 -0.82
N THR A 185 6.46 9.71 -0.70
CA THR A 185 7.28 8.58 -1.16
C THR A 185 7.53 8.62 -2.66
N VAL A 186 6.50 8.89 -3.45
CA VAL A 186 6.60 9.00 -4.91
C VAL A 186 7.50 10.17 -5.32
N LYS A 187 7.38 11.33 -4.66
CA LYS A 187 8.28 12.48 -4.88
C LYS A 187 9.73 12.13 -4.59
N ALA A 188 9.98 11.43 -3.49
CA ALA A 188 11.31 10.98 -3.12
C ALA A 188 11.91 10.06 -4.20
N LEU A 189 11.13 9.12 -4.71
CA LEU A 189 11.56 8.21 -5.77
C LEU A 189 11.79 8.95 -7.09
N CYS A 190 10.92 9.88 -7.46
CA CYS A 190 11.11 10.73 -8.64
C CYS A 190 12.42 11.54 -8.55
N GLU A 191 12.68 12.21 -7.41
CA GLU A 191 13.93 12.94 -7.16
C GLU A 191 15.14 12.02 -7.27
N SER A 192 15.06 10.82 -6.66
CA SER A 192 16.14 9.83 -6.63
C SER A 192 16.53 9.28 -8.01
N PHE A 193 15.59 9.24 -8.94
CA PHE A 193 15.79 8.70 -10.29
C PHE A 193 15.82 9.78 -11.39
N GLY A 194 15.76 11.07 -11.03
CA GLY A 194 15.77 12.17 -11.99
C GLY A 194 14.51 12.21 -12.88
N ILE A 195 13.40 11.67 -12.40
CA ILE A 195 12.12 11.70 -13.11
C ILE A 195 11.29 12.88 -12.62
N THR A 196 10.73 13.65 -13.55
CA THR A 196 9.88 14.77 -13.20
C THR A 196 8.62 14.28 -12.50
N TYR A 197 8.45 14.67 -11.24
CA TYR A 197 7.21 14.41 -10.52
C TYR A 197 6.04 15.17 -11.15
N LYS A 198 4.98 14.46 -11.45
CA LYS A 198 3.68 15.05 -11.82
C LYS A 198 2.69 14.73 -10.71
N ALA A 199 2.06 15.76 -10.16
CA ALA A 199 0.98 15.58 -9.20
C ALA A 199 -0.09 14.63 -9.80
N PRO A 200 -0.78 13.83 -8.96
CA PRO A 200 -1.95 13.11 -9.46
C PRO A 200 -2.83 14.11 -10.18
N ALA A 201 -3.37 13.72 -11.36
CA ALA A 201 -4.40 14.54 -11.98
C ALA A 201 -5.38 14.91 -10.88
N ALA A 202 -5.62 16.20 -10.69
CA ALA A 202 -6.57 16.65 -9.69
C ALA A 202 -7.80 15.77 -9.88
N ALA A 203 -8.12 14.95 -8.89
CA ALA A 203 -9.41 14.28 -8.91
C ALA A 203 -10.38 15.41 -9.20
N LYS A 204 -11.09 15.35 -10.35
CA LYS A 204 -12.20 16.28 -10.59
C LYS A 204 -12.89 16.34 -9.25
N PRO A 205 -13.18 17.55 -8.69
CA PRO A 205 -13.70 17.62 -7.34
C PRO A 205 -14.75 16.53 -7.26
N VAL A 206 -14.40 15.46 -6.57
CA VAL A 206 -15.39 14.50 -6.15
C VAL A 206 -16.17 15.37 -5.19
N THR A 207 -17.26 15.93 -5.68
CA THR A 207 -18.35 16.36 -4.82
C THR A 207 -18.40 15.25 -3.80
N GLN A 208 -18.04 15.55 -2.54
CA GLN A 208 -17.96 14.56 -1.46
C GLN A 208 -19.04 13.53 -1.71
N PRO A 209 -18.71 12.23 -1.86
CA PRO A 209 -19.78 11.27 -1.93
C PRO A 209 -20.58 11.55 -0.65
N ALA A 210 -21.80 12.00 -0.82
CA ALA A 210 -22.76 12.00 0.26
C ALA A 210 -22.53 10.68 0.99
N THR A 211 -22.30 10.73 2.29
CA THR A 211 -22.12 9.63 3.24
C THR A 211 -22.35 8.27 2.57
N GLN A 212 -21.27 7.54 2.26
CA GLN A 212 -21.44 6.20 1.71
C GLN A 212 -22.11 5.34 2.78
N THR A 213 -23.42 5.39 2.79
CA THR A 213 -24.22 4.42 3.54
C THR A 213 -23.99 3.09 2.83
N SER A 214 -23.07 2.28 3.39
CA SER A 214 -23.00 0.89 2.98
C SER A 214 -24.38 0.25 3.17
N PHE A 215 -24.87 -0.45 2.18
CA PHE A 215 -26.15 -1.14 2.27
C PHE A 215 -25.98 -2.60 1.93
N MET A 216 -26.91 -3.40 2.40
CA MET A 216 -26.91 -4.83 2.10
C MET A 216 -27.81 -5.14 0.90
N VAL A 217 -27.38 -6.13 0.12
CA VAL A 217 -28.19 -6.70 -0.96
C VAL A 217 -28.27 -8.21 -0.80
N LYS A 218 -29.44 -8.75 -1.05
CA LYS A 218 -29.67 -10.20 -1.18
C LYS A 218 -29.66 -10.56 -2.67
N ILE A 219 -28.95 -11.61 -3.04
CA ILE A 219 -28.96 -12.14 -4.40
C ILE A 219 -30.29 -12.87 -4.63
N ILE A 220 -31.07 -12.43 -5.59
CA ILE A 220 -32.34 -13.05 -6.00
C ILE A 220 -32.26 -13.76 -7.36
N TYR A 221 -31.14 -13.60 -8.06
CA TYR A 221 -30.92 -14.26 -9.35
C TYR A 221 -30.89 -15.78 -9.19
N ALA A 222 -31.81 -16.45 -9.89
CA ALA A 222 -32.04 -17.88 -9.78
C ALA A 222 -31.36 -18.74 -10.88
N GLY A 223 -30.52 -18.11 -11.73
CA GLY A 223 -29.78 -18.85 -12.76
C GLY A 223 -28.79 -19.84 -12.15
N SER A 224 -28.65 -21.03 -12.73
CA SER A 224 -27.80 -22.13 -12.26
C SER A 224 -26.35 -21.70 -12.09
N GLU A 225 -25.84 -20.85 -12.99
CA GLU A 225 -24.47 -20.33 -12.97
C GLU A 225 -24.22 -19.30 -11.86
N GLY A 226 -25.28 -18.67 -11.32
CA GLY A 226 -25.18 -17.58 -10.33
C GLY A 226 -24.89 -16.23 -10.97
N LEU A 227 -24.74 -15.19 -10.13
CA LEU A 227 -24.44 -13.83 -10.56
C LEU A 227 -22.93 -13.58 -10.57
N ASN A 228 -22.40 -13.11 -11.69
CA ASN A 228 -20.98 -12.86 -11.87
C ASN A 228 -20.46 -11.74 -10.96
N ILE A 229 -19.31 -11.98 -10.35
CA ILE A 229 -18.44 -10.94 -9.78
C ILE A 229 -17.48 -10.52 -10.89
N ARG A 230 -17.39 -9.22 -11.15
CA ARG A 230 -16.53 -8.66 -12.19
C ARG A 230 -15.40 -7.85 -11.60
N GLN A 231 -14.29 -7.79 -12.31
CA GLN A 231 -13.11 -7.02 -11.89
C GLN A 231 -13.43 -5.52 -11.80
N ASP A 232 -14.23 -4.99 -12.73
CA ASP A 232 -14.60 -3.58 -12.81
C ASP A 232 -16.13 -3.40 -12.92
N ALA A 233 -16.62 -2.18 -12.68
CA ALA A 233 -18.02 -1.81 -12.70
C ALA A 233 -18.58 -1.72 -14.13
N ASN A 234 -18.49 -2.78 -14.93
CA ASN A 234 -19.09 -2.87 -16.26
C ASN A 234 -19.34 -4.34 -16.68
N ALA A 235 -20.28 -4.55 -17.61
CA ALA A 235 -20.73 -5.87 -18.01
C ALA A 235 -19.74 -6.64 -18.91
N SER A 236 -18.77 -5.97 -19.52
CA SER A 236 -17.72 -6.58 -20.36
C SER A 236 -16.41 -6.84 -19.59
N SER A 237 -16.30 -6.40 -18.33
CA SER A 237 -15.14 -6.66 -17.52
C SER A 237 -14.97 -8.15 -17.19
N LYS A 238 -13.72 -8.57 -16.97
CA LYS A 238 -13.36 -9.95 -16.63
C LYS A 238 -14.18 -10.46 -15.44
N VAL A 239 -14.75 -11.67 -15.58
CA VAL A 239 -15.38 -12.38 -14.46
C VAL A 239 -14.29 -12.93 -13.55
N VAL A 240 -14.34 -12.56 -12.27
CA VAL A 240 -13.36 -12.96 -11.23
C VAL A 240 -13.97 -13.86 -10.15
N GLY A 241 -15.26 -14.13 -10.23
CA GLY A 241 -15.98 -15.02 -9.32
C GLY A 241 -17.47 -15.00 -9.58
N VAL A 242 -18.21 -15.73 -8.75
CA VAL A 242 -19.68 -15.87 -8.84
C VAL A 242 -20.28 -15.88 -7.42
N VAL A 243 -21.46 -15.26 -7.27
CA VAL A 243 -22.30 -15.33 -6.07
C VAL A 243 -23.58 -16.07 -6.36
N LYS A 244 -24.11 -16.79 -5.37
CA LYS A 244 -25.28 -17.65 -5.52
C LYS A 244 -26.54 -17.00 -4.93
N LYS A 245 -27.70 -17.46 -5.36
CA LYS A 245 -29.00 -17.06 -4.83
C LYS A 245 -29.03 -17.15 -3.31
N ASP A 246 -29.76 -16.27 -2.68
CA ASP A 246 -29.99 -16.12 -1.24
C ASP A 246 -28.77 -15.64 -0.43
N GLN A 247 -27.60 -15.53 -1.00
CA GLN A 247 -26.44 -14.90 -0.33
C GLN A 247 -26.68 -13.41 -0.14
N VAL A 248 -26.17 -12.87 0.97
CA VAL A 248 -26.26 -11.45 1.34
C VAL A 248 -24.87 -10.83 1.35
N PHE A 249 -24.76 -9.66 0.74
CA PHE A 249 -23.49 -8.94 0.63
C PHE A 249 -23.66 -7.47 1.01
N THR A 250 -22.63 -6.91 1.64
CA THR A 250 -22.53 -5.47 1.87
C THR A 250 -21.89 -4.80 0.65
N ILE A 251 -22.57 -3.81 0.10
CA ILE A 251 -22.08 -2.94 -0.96
C ILE A 251 -21.48 -1.69 -0.32
N VAL A 252 -20.26 -1.37 -0.69
CA VAL A 252 -19.49 -0.23 -0.16
C VAL A 252 -19.26 0.89 -1.18
N GLU A 253 -19.55 0.64 -2.44
CA GLU A 253 -19.42 1.62 -3.53
C GLU A 253 -20.41 1.28 -4.65
N GLN A 254 -20.97 2.29 -5.32
CA GLN A 254 -21.81 2.12 -6.50
C GLN A 254 -21.22 2.88 -7.68
N LYS A 255 -21.20 2.21 -8.86
CA LYS A 255 -20.74 2.82 -10.11
C LYS A 255 -21.38 2.11 -11.30
N ASN A 256 -21.90 2.85 -12.26
CA ASN A 256 -22.46 2.33 -13.53
C ASN A 256 -23.49 1.19 -13.34
N GLY A 257 -24.33 1.24 -12.28
CA GLY A 257 -25.30 0.17 -11.99
C GLY A 257 -24.69 -1.09 -11.36
N PHE A 258 -23.42 -1.04 -10.93
CA PHE A 258 -22.74 -2.10 -10.22
C PHE A 258 -22.45 -1.67 -8.78
N GLY A 259 -22.39 -2.65 -7.87
CA GLY A 259 -22.02 -2.48 -6.46
C GLY A 259 -20.72 -3.23 -6.14
N LYS A 260 -19.79 -2.55 -5.50
CA LYS A 260 -18.53 -3.14 -5.03
C LYS A 260 -18.77 -3.90 -3.73
N LEU A 261 -18.35 -5.14 -3.70
CA LEU A 261 -18.44 -5.98 -2.53
C LEU A 261 -17.47 -5.50 -1.44
N LYS A 262 -17.92 -5.42 -0.19
CA LYS A 262 -17.08 -5.07 0.98
C LYS A 262 -15.88 -6.00 1.14
N SER A 263 -16.00 -7.26 0.70
CA SER A 263 -14.90 -8.23 0.70
C SER A 263 -13.73 -7.89 -0.22
N GLY A 264 -13.90 -6.91 -1.12
CA GLY A 264 -12.90 -6.61 -2.15
C GLY A 264 -12.90 -7.56 -3.35
N ALA A 265 -13.76 -8.59 -3.36
CA ALA A 265 -13.80 -9.61 -4.41
C ALA A 265 -14.14 -9.06 -5.82
N GLY A 266 -14.69 -7.84 -5.90
CA GLY A 266 -15.04 -7.20 -7.16
C GLY A 266 -16.43 -6.56 -7.14
N TRP A 267 -17.05 -6.47 -8.31
CA TRP A 267 -18.30 -5.77 -8.58
C TRP A 267 -19.40 -6.72 -9.01
N ILE A 268 -20.60 -6.56 -8.47
CA ILE A 268 -21.81 -7.27 -8.90
C ILE A 268 -22.82 -6.28 -9.48
N SER A 269 -23.65 -6.73 -10.42
CA SER A 269 -24.73 -5.90 -10.96
C SER A 269 -25.77 -5.62 -9.86
N LEU A 270 -26.16 -4.36 -9.73
CA LEU A 270 -27.26 -3.92 -8.85
C LEU A 270 -28.62 -3.88 -9.54
N ASN A 271 -28.75 -4.47 -10.72
CA ASN A 271 -30.04 -4.56 -11.39
C ASN A 271 -31.04 -5.32 -10.52
N ALA A 272 -32.25 -4.78 -10.38
CA ALA A 272 -33.32 -5.35 -9.55
C ALA A 272 -33.76 -6.78 -9.98
N LYS A 273 -33.39 -7.22 -11.20
CA LYS A 273 -33.57 -8.61 -11.64
C LYS A 273 -32.62 -9.60 -10.93
N TYR A 274 -31.53 -9.11 -10.38
CA TYR A 274 -30.45 -9.93 -9.80
C TYR A 274 -30.32 -9.79 -8.30
N VAL A 275 -30.64 -8.61 -7.76
CA VAL A 275 -30.45 -8.30 -6.34
C VAL A 275 -31.64 -7.54 -5.76
N LYS A 276 -31.92 -7.79 -4.48
CA LYS A 276 -32.87 -7.02 -3.67
C LYS A 276 -32.08 -6.27 -2.59
N LYS A 277 -32.28 -4.97 -2.50
CA LYS A 277 -31.72 -4.15 -1.41
C LYS A 277 -32.46 -4.47 -0.12
N LEU A 278 -31.70 -4.66 0.97
CA LEU A 278 -32.21 -4.92 2.32
C LEU A 278 -32.22 -3.66 3.16
#